data_84e8f2e78bedead359902c0fc2b83113
#
_entry.id   84e8f2e78bedead359902c0fc2b83113
#
_cell.length_a   1.000
_cell.length_b   1.000
_cell.length_c   1.000
_cell.angle_alpha   90.00
_cell.angle_beta   90.00
_cell.angle_gamma   90.00
#
_symmetry.space_group_name_H-M   'P 1'
#
loop_
_entity.id
_entity.type
_entity.pdbx_description
1 polymer ?
#
loop_
_entity_poly.entity_id
_entity_poly.type
_entity_poly.pdbx_seq_one_letter_code
_entity_poly.pdbx_strand_id
1 'polypeptide(L)'
;VRIGGKSYHDLRSPLREVGALLEAKAFHPGRTARAHLSALAVSNSIPTRRVSEVLEITGLEKAADRRAGRFSLGMSQRLGIAAALLGDPAVLLLDEPVNGLDPEGIRWIRNLLKNLAAQGRTVLISSHLISEVAQTADRLVVIGQGRLLAQTTVAELSARSNSLEEAFFALTEGSTDYSASNLAYQGSI
;
A
#
# COMPACT_ATOMS: atom_id res chain seq x y z
N VAL A 1 -13.87 -13.07 0.03
CA VAL A 1 -12.40 -13.09 0.15
C VAL A 1 -12.02 -14.24 1.05
N ARG A 2 -10.95 -14.99 0.68
CA ARG A 2 -10.38 -16.06 1.50
C ARG A 2 -8.91 -15.76 1.76
N ILE A 3 -8.45 -16.01 2.99
CA ILE A 3 -7.08 -15.81 3.44
C ILE A 3 -6.62 -17.11 4.08
N GLY A 4 -5.54 -17.70 3.58
CA GLY A 4 -5.12 -19.03 4.02
C GLY A 4 -6.22 -20.10 3.86
N GLY A 5 -7.09 -19.97 2.85
CA GLY A 5 -8.23 -20.87 2.61
C GLY A 5 -9.46 -20.60 3.49
N LYS A 6 -9.40 -19.73 4.51
CA LYS A 6 -10.51 -19.37 5.40
C LYS A 6 -11.21 -18.11 4.94
N SER A 7 -12.52 -17.98 5.20
CA SER A 7 -13.22 -16.72 5.05
C SER A 7 -12.69 -15.69 6.05
N TYR A 8 -12.60 -14.42 5.66
CA TYR A 8 -12.15 -13.34 6.55
C TYR A 8 -13.00 -13.27 7.83
N HIS A 9 -14.31 -13.53 7.74
CA HIS A 9 -15.24 -13.53 8.87
C HIS A 9 -14.96 -14.66 9.88
N ASP A 10 -14.28 -15.72 9.46
CA ASP A 10 -13.97 -16.88 10.31
C ASP A 10 -12.61 -16.74 11.03
N LEU A 11 -11.89 -15.63 10.79
CA LEU A 11 -10.62 -15.38 11.43
C LEU A 11 -10.81 -14.94 12.89
N ARG A 12 -10.21 -15.68 13.82
CA ARG A 12 -10.28 -15.37 15.26
C ARG A 12 -9.54 -14.09 15.64
N SER A 13 -8.44 -13.79 14.96
CA SER A 13 -7.57 -12.65 15.24
C SER A 13 -7.18 -11.99 13.90
N PRO A 14 -8.12 -11.28 13.23
CA PRO A 14 -7.91 -10.78 11.86
C PRO A 14 -6.64 -9.97 11.70
N LEU A 15 -6.31 -9.06 12.62
CA LEU A 15 -5.09 -8.23 12.52
C LEU A 15 -3.78 -9.02 12.65
N ARG A 16 -3.81 -10.26 13.11
CA ARG A 16 -2.63 -11.16 13.13
C ARG A 16 -2.46 -11.92 11.82
N GLU A 17 -3.52 -12.03 11.06
CA GLU A 17 -3.52 -12.75 9.78
C GLU A 17 -3.32 -11.76 8.61
N VAL A 18 -4.03 -10.61 8.70
CA VAL A 18 -4.07 -9.59 7.65
C VAL A 18 -3.89 -8.21 8.22
N GLY A 19 -2.90 -7.47 7.72
CA GLY A 19 -2.77 -6.04 7.88
C GLY A 19 -3.29 -5.32 6.65
N ALA A 20 -4.11 -4.29 6.82
CA ALA A 20 -4.64 -3.52 5.70
C ALA A 20 -4.47 -2.02 5.90
N LEU A 21 -4.06 -1.35 4.83
CA LEU A 21 -4.11 0.10 4.67
C LEU A 21 -4.99 0.38 3.47
N LEU A 22 -6.23 0.83 3.69
CA LEU A 22 -7.18 1.18 2.65
C LEU A 22 -7.38 2.70 2.54
N GLU A 23 -7.12 3.42 3.63
CA GLU A 23 -7.18 4.87 3.70
C GLU A 23 -6.16 5.40 4.72
N ALA A 24 -5.33 6.36 4.30
CA ALA A 24 -4.25 6.92 5.13
C ALA A 24 -4.75 7.64 6.40
N LYS A 25 -5.99 8.16 6.39
CA LYS A 25 -6.59 8.93 7.48
C LYS A 25 -7.68 8.17 8.24
N ALA A 26 -7.73 6.85 8.15
CA ALA A 26 -8.67 6.01 8.89
C ALA A 26 -8.38 5.96 10.41
N PHE A 27 -8.28 7.12 11.05
CA PHE A 27 -8.06 7.28 12.48
C PHE A 27 -8.85 8.47 13.04
N HIS A 28 -9.13 8.45 14.34
CA HIS A 28 -9.77 9.59 14.99
C HIS A 28 -8.76 10.74 15.16
N PRO A 29 -9.01 11.95 14.63
CA PRO A 29 -8.03 13.05 14.59
C PRO A 29 -7.62 13.57 15.97
N GLY A 30 -8.48 13.40 16.98
CA GLY A 30 -8.22 13.81 18.38
C GLY A 30 -7.29 12.86 19.13
N ARG A 31 -7.07 11.61 18.65
CA ARG A 31 -6.17 10.65 19.29
C ARG A 31 -4.72 10.93 18.90
N THR A 32 -3.78 10.60 19.79
CA THR A 32 -2.37 10.53 19.42
C THR A 32 -2.12 9.25 18.61
N ALA A 33 -0.99 9.20 17.87
CA ALA A 33 -0.61 7.98 17.14
C ALA A 33 -0.48 6.79 18.10
N ARG A 34 0.20 6.98 19.23
CA ARG A 34 0.34 5.96 20.28
C ARG A 34 -1.03 5.49 20.78
N ALA A 35 -1.93 6.42 21.12
CA ALA A 35 -3.26 6.07 21.63
C ALA A 35 -4.10 5.34 20.60
N HIS A 36 -3.99 5.71 19.31
CA HIS A 36 -4.66 5.00 18.22
C HIS A 36 -4.18 3.55 18.11
N LEU A 37 -2.87 3.34 18.01
CA LEU A 37 -2.28 1.99 17.91
C LEU A 37 -2.53 1.16 19.18
N SER A 38 -2.49 1.77 20.37
CA SER A 38 -2.78 1.08 21.62
C SER A 38 -4.23 0.61 21.69
N ALA A 39 -5.19 1.42 21.21
CA ALA A 39 -6.59 1.01 21.13
C ALA A 39 -6.78 -0.21 20.20
N LEU A 40 -6.12 -0.21 19.05
CA LEU A 40 -6.12 -1.34 18.13
C LEU A 40 -5.46 -2.59 18.76
N ALA A 41 -4.34 -2.41 19.45
CA ALA A 41 -3.63 -3.51 20.10
C ALA A 41 -4.51 -4.18 21.17
N VAL A 42 -5.12 -3.38 22.06
CA VAL A 42 -5.99 -3.88 23.14
C VAL A 42 -7.21 -4.60 22.57
N SER A 43 -7.92 -4.00 21.61
CA SER A 43 -9.13 -4.59 21.00
C SER A 43 -8.86 -5.90 20.22
N ASN A 44 -7.61 -6.17 19.86
CA ASN A 44 -7.21 -7.38 19.11
C ASN A 44 -6.28 -8.31 19.91
N SER A 45 -6.16 -8.12 21.22
CA SER A 45 -5.30 -8.92 22.11
C SER A 45 -3.84 -8.98 21.61
N ILE A 46 -3.34 -7.87 21.05
CA ILE A 46 -1.96 -7.72 20.62
C ILE A 46 -1.15 -7.12 21.77
N PRO A 47 0.04 -7.66 22.09
CA PRO A 47 0.89 -7.12 23.15
C PRO A 47 1.24 -5.65 22.92
N THR A 48 1.14 -4.82 23.98
CA THR A 48 1.35 -3.36 23.89
C THR A 48 2.77 -2.98 23.44
N ARG A 49 3.76 -3.84 23.66
CA ARG A 49 5.14 -3.65 23.14
C ARG A 49 5.16 -3.46 21.61
N ARG A 50 4.24 -4.11 20.87
CA ARG A 50 4.13 -3.96 19.42
C ARG A 50 3.88 -2.53 18.97
N VAL A 51 3.21 -1.73 19.81
CA VAL A 51 2.95 -0.32 19.53
C VAL A 51 4.27 0.46 19.36
N SER A 52 5.24 0.25 20.26
CA SER A 52 6.54 0.91 20.16
C SER A 52 7.34 0.39 18.97
N GLU A 53 7.32 -0.91 18.73
CA GLU A 53 8.01 -1.55 17.59
C GLU A 53 7.51 -1.00 16.25
N VAL A 54 6.20 -0.89 16.03
CA VAL A 54 5.68 -0.37 14.74
C VAL A 54 5.87 1.13 14.59
N LEU A 55 5.87 1.90 15.69
CA LEU A 55 6.21 3.32 15.66
C LEU A 55 7.68 3.53 15.23
N GLU A 56 8.59 2.69 15.73
CA GLU A 56 9.99 2.68 15.33
C GLU A 56 10.15 2.32 13.85
N ILE A 57 9.58 1.18 13.42
CA ILE A 57 9.62 0.71 12.02
C ILE A 57 9.16 1.82 11.06
N THR A 58 8.14 2.59 11.45
CA THR A 58 7.55 3.63 10.59
C THR A 58 8.15 5.03 10.81
N GLY A 59 9.12 5.19 11.72
CA GLY A 59 9.78 6.46 12.01
C GLY A 59 8.87 7.49 12.67
N LEU A 60 7.84 7.04 13.40
CA LEU A 60 6.87 7.91 14.09
C LEU A 60 7.14 8.06 15.60
N GLU A 61 8.24 7.52 16.14
CA GLU A 61 8.55 7.56 17.59
C GLU A 61 8.47 8.96 18.18
N LYS A 62 9.15 9.94 17.53
CA LYS A 62 9.20 11.34 17.97
C LYS A 62 7.85 12.06 17.85
N ALA A 63 6.93 11.52 17.08
CA ALA A 63 5.59 12.07 16.87
C ALA A 63 4.48 11.23 17.52
N ALA A 64 4.85 10.17 18.24
CA ALA A 64 3.92 9.18 18.80
C ALA A 64 2.83 9.81 19.69
N ASP A 65 3.18 10.85 20.44
CA ASP A 65 2.28 11.51 21.39
C ASP A 65 1.64 12.80 20.83
N ARG A 66 1.87 13.10 19.54
CA ARG A 66 1.17 14.16 18.82
C ARG A 66 -0.19 13.66 18.33
N ARG A 67 -1.20 14.55 18.33
CA ARG A 67 -2.52 14.24 17.78
C ARG A 67 -2.43 13.96 16.29
N ALA A 68 -2.99 12.83 15.83
CA ALA A 68 -2.94 12.39 14.46
C ALA A 68 -3.61 13.36 13.47
N GLY A 69 -4.60 14.13 13.91
CA GLY A 69 -5.21 15.18 13.08
C GLY A 69 -4.26 16.34 12.70
N ARG A 70 -3.06 16.40 13.28
CA ARG A 70 -2.00 17.37 12.93
C ARG A 70 -0.89 16.75 12.06
N PHE A 71 -1.07 15.51 11.62
CA PHE A 71 -0.09 14.83 10.79
C PHE A 71 -0.14 15.34 9.37
N SER A 72 1.02 15.42 8.72
CA SER A 72 1.09 15.55 7.26
C SER A 72 0.50 14.31 6.59
N LEU A 73 0.26 14.36 5.29
CA LEU A 73 -0.23 13.19 4.55
C LEU A 73 0.76 12.02 4.69
N GLY A 74 2.06 12.26 4.53
CA GLY A 74 3.09 11.23 4.70
C GLY A 74 3.15 10.65 6.11
N MET A 75 2.96 11.48 7.17
CA MET A 75 2.86 10.98 8.54
C MET A 75 1.60 10.14 8.75
N SER A 76 0.48 10.53 8.14
CA SER A 76 -0.76 9.76 8.19
C SER A 76 -0.61 8.41 7.49
N GLN A 77 0.06 8.39 6.34
CA GLN A 77 0.40 7.17 5.61
C GLN A 77 1.24 6.23 6.46
N ARG A 78 2.31 6.74 7.09
CA ARG A 78 3.16 5.97 8.01
C ARG A 78 2.38 5.43 9.21
N LEU A 79 1.42 6.17 9.75
CA LEU A 79 0.55 5.69 10.84
C LEU A 79 -0.38 4.56 10.38
N GLY A 80 -0.95 4.67 9.18
CA GLY A 80 -1.76 3.60 8.58
C GLY A 80 -0.95 2.32 8.34
N ILE A 81 0.29 2.46 7.85
CA ILE A 81 1.23 1.34 7.70
C ILE A 81 1.58 0.73 9.08
N ALA A 82 1.81 1.57 10.11
CA ALA A 82 2.04 1.09 11.48
C ALA A 82 0.85 0.26 12.00
N ALA A 83 -0.38 0.71 11.74
CA ALA A 83 -1.60 -0.04 12.11
C ALA A 83 -1.69 -1.37 11.34
N ALA A 84 -1.37 -1.39 10.05
CA ALA A 84 -1.34 -2.60 9.24
C ALA A 84 -0.30 -3.63 9.75
N LEU A 85 0.85 -3.16 10.25
CA LEU A 85 1.93 -4.00 10.78
C LEU A 85 1.74 -4.43 12.25
N LEU A 86 0.76 -3.86 12.95
CA LEU A 86 0.62 -4.00 14.40
C LEU A 86 0.48 -5.44 14.87
N GLY A 87 -0.31 -6.24 14.15
CA GLY A 87 -0.55 -7.65 14.45
C GLY A 87 0.54 -8.60 13.98
N ASP A 88 1.58 -8.10 13.33
CA ASP A 88 2.63 -8.89 12.67
C ASP A 88 2.07 -9.90 11.64
N PRO A 89 1.22 -9.44 10.71
CA PRO A 89 0.43 -10.30 9.85
C PRO A 89 1.27 -11.02 8.78
N ALA A 90 0.80 -12.20 8.36
CA ALA A 90 1.38 -12.93 7.23
C ALA A 90 0.98 -12.33 5.87
N VAL A 91 -0.13 -11.60 5.81
CA VAL A 91 -0.66 -10.96 4.59
C VAL A 91 -0.80 -9.46 4.80
N LEU A 92 -0.33 -8.67 3.85
CA LEU A 92 -0.47 -7.21 3.83
C LEU A 92 -1.21 -6.78 2.57
N LEU A 93 -2.24 -5.93 2.74
CA LEU A 93 -3.02 -5.31 1.68
C LEU A 93 -2.87 -3.79 1.80
N LEU A 94 -2.17 -3.17 0.87
CA LEU A 94 -1.85 -1.75 0.96
C LEU A 94 -2.36 -1.03 -0.30
N ASP A 95 -3.32 -0.13 -0.09
CA ASP A 95 -3.87 0.69 -1.16
C ASP A 95 -3.07 1.98 -1.27
N GLU A 96 -2.44 2.19 -2.43
CA GLU A 96 -1.61 3.36 -2.75
C GLU A 96 -0.61 3.75 -1.63
N PRO A 97 0.26 2.83 -1.15
CA PRO A 97 1.06 3.06 0.05
C PRO A 97 2.13 4.15 -0.10
N VAL A 98 2.44 4.58 -1.31
CA VAL A 98 3.44 5.62 -1.61
C VAL A 98 2.84 7.03 -1.62
N ASN A 99 1.52 7.16 -1.66
CA ASN A 99 0.86 8.45 -1.78
C ASN A 99 1.19 9.39 -0.61
N GLY A 100 1.62 10.60 -0.95
CA GLY A 100 1.95 11.65 0.03
C GLY A 100 3.26 11.44 0.77
N LEU A 101 4.06 10.44 0.39
CA LEU A 101 5.44 10.28 0.87
C LEU A 101 6.40 11.13 0.01
N ASP A 102 7.43 11.64 0.66
CA ASP A 102 8.57 12.24 -0.01
C ASP A 102 9.49 11.14 -0.63
N PRO A 103 10.48 11.50 -1.44
CA PRO A 103 11.35 10.50 -2.07
C PRO A 103 12.07 9.57 -1.09
N GLU A 104 12.40 10.04 0.11
CA GLU A 104 13.00 9.22 1.16
C GLU A 104 11.97 8.24 1.72
N GLY A 105 10.74 8.69 1.95
CA GLY A 105 9.62 7.86 2.38
C GLY A 105 9.25 6.78 1.36
N ILE A 106 9.29 7.10 0.07
CA ILE A 106 9.06 6.11 -1.00
C ILE A 106 10.17 5.04 -0.97
N ARG A 107 11.43 5.44 -0.83
CA ARG A 107 12.54 4.48 -0.70
C ARG A 107 12.40 3.61 0.54
N TRP A 108 12.02 4.21 1.66
CA TRP A 108 11.79 3.50 2.92
C TRP A 108 10.70 2.43 2.76
N ILE A 109 9.51 2.79 2.25
CA ILE A 109 8.40 1.83 2.13
C ILE A 109 8.74 0.71 1.15
N ARG A 110 9.38 1.01 0.03
CA ARG A 110 9.86 0.01 -0.93
C ARG A 110 10.75 -1.04 -0.27
N ASN A 111 11.75 -0.59 0.48
CA ASN A 111 12.67 -1.47 1.20
C ASN A 111 11.94 -2.31 2.26
N LEU A 112 11.01 -1.69 3.00
CA LEU A 112 10.17 -2.38 3.98
C LEU A 112 9.38 -3.51 3.34
N LEU A 113 8.66 -3.24 2.24
CA LEU A 113 7.82 -4.23 1.56
C LEU A 113 8.64 -5.38 0.98
N LYS A 114 9.79 -5.08 0.35
CA LYS A 114 10.72 -6.11 -0.13
C LYS A 114 11.26 -7.00 0.99
N ASN A 115 11.62 -6.42 2.12
CA ASN A 115 12.11 -7.17 3.26
C ASN A 115 11.01 -8.08 3.85
N LEU A 116 9.76 -7.59 3.91
CA LEU A 116 8.63 -8.39 4.39
C LEU A 116 8.32 -9.55 3.44
N ALA A 117 8.36 -9.30 2.12
CA ALA A 117 8.19 -10.35 1.11
C ALA A 117 9.32 -11.40 1.18
N ALA A 118 10.58 -10.97 1.34
CA ALA A 118 11.74 -11.85 1.52
C ALA A 118 11.64 -12.73 2.79
N GLN A 119 10.90 -12.29 3.81
CA GLN A 119 10.57 -13.08 5.00
C GLN A 119 9.43 -14.08 4.77
N GLY A 120 8.91 -14.19 3.54
CA GLY A 120 7.84 -15.12 3.17
C GLY A 120 6.42 -14.57 3.39
N ARG A 121 6.24 -13.26 3.63
CA ARG A 121 4.91 -12.66 3.74
C ARG A 121 4.33 -12.40 2.35
N THR A 122 3.01 -12.47 2.25
CA THR A 122 2.29 -12.05 1.05
C THR A 122 2.00 -10.56 1.13
N VAL A 123 2.50 -9.79 0.16
CA VAL A 123 2.29 -8.35 0.08
C VAL A 123 1.54 -8.03 -1.21
N LEU A 124 0.32 -7.50 -1.09
CA LEU A 124 -0.45 -6.96 -2.20
C LEU A 124 -0.50 -5.45 -2.08
N ILE A 125 -0.06 -4.75 -3.12
CA ILE A 125 -0.14 -3.29 -3.22
C ILE A 125 -0.96 -2.90 -4.45
N SER A 126 -1.78 -1.87 -4.33
CA SER A 126 -2.28 -1.12 -5.48
C SER A 126 -1.33 0.05 -5.77
N SER A 127 -1.18 0.42 -7.01
CA SER A 127 -0.49 1.63 -7.43
C SER A 127 -0.91 2.02 -8.84
N HIS A 128 -0.97 3.31 -9.11
CA HIS A 128 -1.12 3.87 -10.45
C HIS A 128 0.22 4.34 -11.04
N LEU A 129 1.31 4.24 -10.28
CA LEU A 129 2.68 4.63 -10.71
C LEU A 129 3.45 3.39 -11.17
N ILE A 130 3.47 3.15 -12.47
CA ILE A 130 4.12 1.98 -13.09
C ILE A 130 5.59 1.88 -12.74
N SER A 131 6.31 3.02 -12.71
CA SER A 131 7.72 3.10 -12.33
C SER A 131 8.00 2.61 -10.90
N GLU A 132 7.08 2.86 -9.95
CA GLU A 132 7.19 2.37 -8.58
C GLU A 132 6.88 0.87 -8.49
N VAL A 133 5.88 0.41 -9.23
CA VAL A 133 5.53 -1.00 -9.33
C VAL A 133 6.70 -1.80 -9.89
N ALA A 134 7.35 -1.29 -10.96
CA ALA A 134 8.52 -1.93 -11.58
C ALA A 134 9.67 -2.18 -10.60
N GLN A 135 9.83 -1.29 -9.62
CA GLN A 135 10.92 -1.35 -8.64
C GLN A 135 10.56 -2.14 -7.37
N THR A 136 9.28 -2.43 -7.15
CA THR A 136 8.78 -2.99 -5.88
C THR A 136 8.19 -4.38 -6.04
N ALA A 137 7.43 -4.64 -7.10
CA ALA A 137 6.66 -5.86 -7.28
C ALA A 137 7.41 -6.92 -8.07
N ASP A 138 7.14 -8.19 -7.75
CA ASP A 138 7.59 -9.34 -8.54
C ASP A 138 6.53 -9.75 -9.58
N ARG A 139 5.26 -9.64 -9.21
CA ARG A 139 4.10 -10.06 -10.02
C ARG A 139 3.12 -8.90 -10.18
N LEU A 140 2.45 -8.88 -11.33
CA LEU A 140 1.48 -7.87 -11.70
C LEU A 140 0.12 -8.50 -11.95
N VAL A 141 -0.91 -7.81 -11.49
CA VAL A 141 -2.31 -8.05 -11.84
C VAL A 141 -2.84 -6.73 -12.41
N VAL A 142 -3.09 -6.71 -13.71
CA VAL A 142 -3.60 -5.52 -14.40
C VAL A 142 -5.10 -5.65 -14.54
N ILE A 143 -5.83 -4.65 -14.05
CA ILE A 143 -7.29 -4.59 -14.07
C ILE A 143 -7.71 -3.32 -14.81
N GLY A 144 -8.70 -3.43 -15.70
CA GLY A 144 -9.32 -2.30 -16.38
C GLY A 144 -10.81 -2.56 -16.58
N GLN A 145 -11.66 -1.55 -16.36
CA GLN A 145 -13.13 -1.64 -16.48
C GLN A 145 -13.74 -2.85 -15.77
N GLY A 146 -13.24 -3.17 -14.57
CA GLY A 146 -13.71 -4.30 -13.77
C GLY A 146 -13.34 -5.68 -14.30
N ARG A 147 -12.42 -5.77 -15.27
CA ARG A 147 -11.94 -7.02 -15.88
C ARG A 147 -10.46 -7.24 -15.61
N LEU A 148 -10.07 -8.49 -15.45
CA LEU A 148 -8.67 -8.88 -15.42
C LEU A 148 -8.10 -8.81 -16.85
N LEU A 149 -7.15 -7.90 -17.08
CA LEU A 149 -6.50 -7.72 -18.38
C LEU A 149 -5.24 -8.59 -18.50
N ALA A 150 -4.43 -8.67 -17.43
CA ALA A 150 -3.25 -9.52 -17.40
C ALA A 150 -2.90 -9.96 -15.97
N GLN A 151 -2.28 -11.13 -15.88
CA GLN A 151 -1.58 -11.62 -14.71
C GLN A 151 -0.22 -12.15 -15.15
N THR A 152 0.86 -11.48 -14.75
CA THR A 152 2.21 -11.73 -15.28
C THR A 152 3.27 -11.34 -14.24
N THR A 153 4.54 -11.51 -14.55
CA THR A 153 5.64 -10.95 -13.77
C THR A 153 6.09 -9.61 -14.37
N VAL A 154 6.75 -8.77 -13.55
CA VAL A 154 7.38 -7.54 -14.03
C VAL A 154 8.39 -7.84 -15.15
N ALA A 155 9.19 -8.90 -14.98
CA ALA A 155 10.18 -9.32 -15.96
C ALA A 155 9.56 -9.71 -17.31
N GLU A 156 8.50 -10.53 -17.31
CA GLU A 156 7.78 -10.95 -18.51
C GLU A 156 7.12 -9.77 -19.23
N LEU A 157 6.55 -8.82 -18.47
CA LEU A 157 5.91 -7.66 -19.08
C LEU A 157 6.96 -6.72 -19.68
N SER A 158 8.07 -6.47 -18.98
CA SER A 158 9.18 -5.65 -19.48
C SER A 158 9.86 -6.24 -20.73
N ALA A 159 9.84 -7.57 -20.89
CA ALA A 159 10.42 -8.22 -22.07
C ALA A 159 9.57 -8.06 -23.34
N ARG A 160 8.34 -7.59 -23.24
CA ARG A 160 7.39 -7.45 -24.38
C ARG A 160 7.49 -6.10 -25.12
N SER A 161 8.14 -5.10 -24.50
CA SER A 161 8.24 -3.74 -25.03
C SER A 161 9.55 -3.10 -24.56
N ASN A 162 9.88 -1.93 -25.10
CA ASN A 162 11.08 -1.19 -24.70
C ASN A 162 11.01 -0.68 -23.26
N SER A 163 9.80 -0.56 -22.68
CA SER A 163 9.61 -0.17 -21.28
C SER A 163 8.37 -0.86 -20.70
N LEU A 164 8.32 -0.98 -19.35
CA LEU A 164 7.16 -1.49 -18.64
C LEU A 164 5.93 -0.58 -18.87
N GLU A 165 6.15 0.73 -19.00
CA GLU A 165 5.11 1.71 -19.26
C GLU A 165 4.45 1.50 -20.62
N GLU A 166 5.23 1.29 -21.69
CA GLU A 166 4.71 0.97 -23.03
C GLU A 166 3.90 -0.33 -23.02
N ALA A 167 4.42 -1.37 -22.36
CA ALA A 167 3.72 -2.64 -22.23
C ALA A 167 2.39 -2.50 -21.47
N PHE A 168 2.37 -1.70 -20.43
CA PHE A 168 1.16 -1.41 -19.66
C PHE A 168 0.14 -0.63 -20.49
N PHE A 169 0.56 0.43 -21.19
CA PHE A 169 -0.33 1.19 -22.07
C PHE A 169 -0.95 0.32 -23.16
N ALA A 170 -0.17 -0.54 -23.79
CA ALA A 170 -0.68 -1.49 -24.78
C ALA A 170 -1.74 -2.45 -24.21
N LEU A 171 -1.61 -2.87 -22.94
CA LEU A 171 -2.59 -3.72 -22.26
C LEU A 171 -3.87 -2.96 -21.87
N THR A 172 -3.76 -1.68 -21.60
CA THR A 172 -4.88 -0.83 -21.13
C THR A 172 -5.51 -0.01 -22.25
N GLU A 173 -4.95 -0.05 -23.45
CA GLU A 173 -5.50 0.62 -24.62
C GLU A 173 -6.93 0.12 -24.90
N GLY A 174 -7.88 1.05 -24.97
CA GLY A 174 -9.31 0.74 -25.08
C GLY A 174 -10.01 0.37 -23.77
N SER A 175 -9.29 0.31 -22.63
CA SER A 175 -9.85 0.04 -21.30
C SER A 175 -9.89 1.28 -20.41
N THR A 176 -9.62 2.47 -20.97
CA THR A 176 -9.71 3.75 -20.24
C THR A 176 -11.08 4.38 -20.47
N ASP A 177 -11.73 4.85 -19.40
CA ASP A 177 -13.05 5.50 -19.47
C ASP A 177 -13.02 6.87 -20.15
N TYR A 178 -11.83 7.44 -20.33
CA TYR A 178 -11.60 8.73 -20.98
C TYR A 178 -10.47 8.63 -21.99
N SER A 179 -10.80 8.54 -23.27
CA SER A 179 -9.84 8.78 -24.34
C SER A 179 -9.85 10.27 -24.66
N ALA A 180 -8.83 11.01 -24.23
CA ALA A 180 -8.60 12.33 -24.78
C ALA A 180 -8.24 12.16 -26.26
N SER A 181 -9.12 12.59 -27.18
CA SER A 181 -8.75 12.73 -28.58
C SER A 181 -7.58 13.73 -28.64
N ASN A 182 -6.47 13.34 -29.27
CA ASN A 182 -5.36 14.24 -29.59
C ASN A 182 -5.86 15.31 -30.59
N LEU A 183 -6.62 16.28 -30.10
CA LEU A 183 -6.82 17.52 -30.82
C LEU A 183 -5.48 18.25 -30.72
N ALA A 184 -4.72 18.21 -31.80
CA ALA A 184 -3.57 19.06 -32.00
C ALA A 184 -4.04 20.52 -31.77
N TYR A 185 -3.52 21.13 -30.69
CA TYR A 185 -3.69 22.58 -30.46
C TYR A 185 -2.89 23.28 -31.56
N GLN A 186 -3.53 23.53 -32.69
CA GLN A 186 -3.02 24.44 -33.70
C GLN A 186 -3.26 25.87 -33.16
N GLY A 187 -2.28 26.37 -32.41
CA GLY A 187 -2.20 27.74 -32.04
C GLY A 187 -1.96 28.58 -33.32
N SER A 188 -2.98 29.29 -33.74
CA SER A 188 -2.81 30.41 -34.70
C SER A 188 -2.12 31.53 -33.94
N ILE A 189 -0.94 31.93 -34.42
CA ILE A 189 -0.26 33.19 -34.11
C ILE A 189 -0.97 34.35 -34.84
#